data_5c362e37b527f7b35cf1aeb108d4f378
#
_entry.id   5c362e37b527f7b35cf1aeb108d4f378
#
_cell.length_a   1.000
_cell.length_b   1.000
_cell.length_c   1.000
_cell.angle_alpha   90.00
_cell.angle_beta   90.00
_cell.angle_gamma   90.00
#
_symmetry.space_group_name_H-M   'P 1'
#
loop_
_entity.id
_entity.type
_entity.pdbx_description
1 polymer ?
#
loop_
_entity_poly.entity_id
_entity_poly.type
_entity_poly.pdbx_seq_one_letter_code
_entity_poly.pdbx_strand_id
1 'polypeptide(L)'
;MKRLLPLLLCAVLALFCATTAQAAGVSITLMASEYALHYAFDAGAQDPFVILEYATPAEKGWMMLYSEDGHFEGDVSLAYSGAGGKTTVTLTSARTTGSIGKASTTLPKAADYQKPTGKSNAKVTDFVLTETPEGFHYAFNAAGTDYMLLYWRSKEQTVTQPVYPDENGHYEGDIVSELTFARTQFTVQVKSGSGSMKKEATVRKGYQTPEAPQRQEGRLSGVTVCIDAGHQENGRFVNEPIGPGLTGSTSGKGGMAQGTKTNRRESIVCLEVAMLLRDELLRQGANVIMTREDQTTFHTNIERCEIAEAGGAQIMLRLHCNNSSNHSKRGIQVYGPLNSDYAKAVADADTYREMGQKLLDAMKTRVGMTLANSTGMVRLNDNYVGNNWAKMMCFLVEMGYLSNPAEEYLLVTPVYQQWLAEGMADGVYEIAVARGWVQAQ
;
A
#
# COMPACT_ATOMS: atom_id res chain seq x y z
N MET A 1 -9.70 34.60 2.20
CA MET A 1 -10.84 34.13 3.03
C MET A 1 -10.92 32.63 2.86
N LYS A 2 -10.60 31.91 3.93
CA LYS A 2 -10.58 30.44 3.97
C LYS A 2 -11.99 29.91 3.70
N ARG A 3 -12.19 29.21 2.62
CA ARG A 3 -13.40 28.38 2.46
C ARG A 3 -13.09 26.99 2.98
N LEU A 4 -13.42 26.80 4.26
CA LEU A 4 -13.68 25.48 4.83
C LEU A 4 -14.83 24.85 4.03
N LEU A 5 -14.61 23.68 3.44
CA LEU A 5 -15.70 22.84 2.98
C LEU A 5 -16.51 22.43 4.22
N PRO A 6 -17.78 22.78 4.33
CA PRO A 6 -18.61 22.20 5.36
C PRO A 6 -19.05 20.80 4.93
N LEU A 7 -18.76 19.81 5.78
CA LEU A 7 -19.56 18.62 5.86
C LEU A 7 -20.99 19.06 6.22
N LEU A 8 -21.80 19.32 5.22
CA LEU A 8 -23.23 19.55 5.42
C LEU A 8 -23.96 18.38 4.80
N LEU A 9 -24.46 17.53 5.69
CA LEU A 9 -25.48 16.53 5.44
C LEU A 9 -26.74 17.29 4.97
N CYS A 10 -26.87 17.57 3.68
CA CYS A 10 -28.12 18.02 3.10
C CYS A 10 -28.82 16.83 2.48
N ALA A 11 -29.82 16.34 3.19
CA ALA A 11 -30.85 15.49 2.62
C ALA A 11 -31.65 16.31 1.59
N VAL A 12 -31.18 16.32 0.34
CA VAL A 12 -31.95 16.75 -0.81
C VAL A 12 -32.44 15.48 -1.49
N LEU A 13 -33.76 15.24 -1.44
CA LEU A 13 -34.43 14.25 -2.28
C LEU A 13 -34.28 14.69 -3.74
N ALA A 14 -33.13 14.42 -4.36
CA ALA A 14 -33.01 14.41 -5.82
C ALA A 14 -33.46 13.04 -6.32
N LEU A 15 -34.17 13.01 -7.43
CA LEU A 15 -34.61 11.79 -8.10
C LEU A 15 -33.38 10.90 -8.39
N PHE A 16 -33.10 9.97 -7.51
CA PHE A 16 -32.05 8.98 -7.71
C PHE A 16 -32.53 7.94 -8.72
N CYS A 17 -31.88 7.83 -9.86
CA CYS A 17 -31.95 6.66 -10.69
C CYS A 17 -31.10 5.57 -10.04
N ALA A 18 -31.71 4.76 -9.16
CA ALA A 18 -31.06 3.56 -8.66
C ALA A 18 -30.99 2.52 -9.79
N THR A 19 -29.81 2.05 -10.12
CA THR A 19 -29.62 0.93 -11.04
C THR A 19 -29.11 -0.26 -10.25
N THR A 20 -29.88 -1.36 -10.28
CA THR A 20 -29.44 -2.64 -9.72
C THR A 20 -28.96 -3.51 -10.85
N ALA A 21 -27.73 -3.99 -10.78
CA ALA A 21 -27.17 -4.93 -11.75
C ALA A 21 -26.76 -6.21 -11.03
N GLN A 22 -27.19 -7.35 -11.55
CA GLN A 22 -26.81 -8.66 -11.07
C GLN A 22 -25.82 -9.28 -12.05
N ALA A 23 -24.59 -9.50 -11.60
CA ALA A 23 -23.60 -10.26 -12.35
C ALA A 23 -22.91 -11.23 -11.38
N ALA A 24 -22.92 -12.50 -11.74
CA ALA A 24 -22.14 -13.61 -11.13
C ALA A 24 -22.14 -13.73 -9.59
N GLY A 25 -23.19 -13.32 -8.87
CA GLY A 25 -23.39 -13.64 -7.47
C GLY A 25 -23.71 -12.48 -6.53
N VAL A 26 -23.24 -11.27 -6.76
CA VAL A 26 -23.47 -10.11 -5.89
C VAL A 26 -24.37 -9.10 -6.59
N SER A 27 -25.47 -8.70 -5.94
CA SER A 27 -26.31 -7.59 -6.40
C SER A 27 -25.72 -6.27 -5.92
N ILE A 28 -25.44 -5.37 -6.86
CA ILE A 28 -24.85 -4.05 -6.56
C ILE A 28 -25.90 -2.99 -6.80
N THR A 29 -26.18 -2.20 -5.78
CA THR A 29 -26.98 -0.98 -5.89
C THR A 29 -26.03 0.20 -6.08
N LEU A 30 -26.23 0.99 -7.14
CA LEU A 30 -25.52 2.22 -7.40
C LEU A 30 -26.49 3.38 -7.47
N MET A 31 -26.24 4.44 -6.70
CA MET A 31 -26.96 5.70 -6.77
C MET A 31 -25.97 6.82 -7.13
N ALA A 32 -26.24 7.49 -8.23
CA ALA A 32 -25.35 8.51 -8.75
C ALA A 32 -25.83 9.92 -8.36
N SER A 33 -24.92 10.74 -7.87
CA SER A 33 -25.09 12.19 -7.71
C SER A 33 -24.08 12.96 -8.57
N GLU A 34 -24.09 14.28 -8.52
CA GLU A 34 -23.24 15.10 -9.40
C GLU A 34 -21.74 14.83 -9.26
N TYR A 35 -21.28 14.60 -8.00
CA TYR A 35 -19.88 14.43 -7.66
C TYR A 35 -19.62 13.21 -6.78
N ALA A 36 -20.59 12.29 -6.70
CA ALA A 36 -20.42 11.09 -5.90
C ALA A 36 -21.18 9.91 -6.47
N LEU A 37 -20.69 8.74 -6.16
CA LEU A 37 -21.33 7.48 -6.45
C LEU A 37 -21.50 6.71 -5.13
N HIS A 38 -22.74 6.59 -4.68
CA HIS A 38 -23.09 5.72 -3.58
C HIS A 38 -23.18 4.28 -4.05
N TYR A 39 -22.62 3.35 -3.29
CA TYR A 39 -22.70 1.92 -3.54
C TYR A 39 -23.22 1.18 -2.31
N ALA A 40 -23.99 0.11 -2.55
CA ALA A 40 -24.36 -0.85 -1.52
C ALA A 40 -24.41 -2.28 -2.11
N PHE A 41 -23.85 -3.25 -1.40
CA PHE A 41 -23.86 -4.66 -1.79
C PHE A 41 -23.51 -5.57 -0.61
N ASP A 42 -23.86 -6.86 -0.72
CA ASP A 42 -23.52 -7.90 0.23
C ASP A 42 -22.60 -8.94 -0.45
N ALA A 43 -21.38 -9.09 0.05
CA ALA A 43 -20.44 -10.10 -0.42
C ALA A 43 -20.38 -11.34 0.49
N GLY A 44 -21.03 -11.26 1.67
CA GLY A 44 -21.01 -12.27 2.72
C GLY A 44 -19.80 -12.18 3.64
N ALA A 45 -19.95 -12.57 4.89
CA ALA A 45 -18.93 -12.46 5.93
C ALA A 45 -17.63 -13.24 5.62
N GLN A 46 -17.63 -14.12 4.61
CA GLN A 46 -16.41 -14.81 4.16
C GLN A 46 -15.51 -13.95 3.26
N ASP A 47 -15.99 -12.81 2.79
CA ASP A 47 -15.26 -11.85 1.95
C ASP A 47 -15.19 -10.48 2.61
N PRO A 48 -14.44 -10.36 3.74
CA PRO A 48 -14.35 -9.11 4.49
C PRO A 48 -13.59 -8.00 3.76
N PHE A 49 -12.85 -8.34 2.69
CA PHE A 49 -12.16 -7.39 1.83
C PHE A 49 -12.63 -7.51 0.39
N VAL A 50 -13.13 -6.40 -0.13
CA VAL A 50 -13.54 -6.29 -1.53
C VAL A 50 -12.83 -5.11 -2.18
N ILE A 51 -12.24 -5.34 -3.34
CA ILE A 51 -11.66 -4.30 -4.18
C ILE A 51 -12.78 -3.71 -5.02
N LEU A 52 -13.05 -2.42 -4.85
CA LEU A 52 -13.93 -1.64 -5.70
C LEU A 52 -13.09 -0.84 -6.68
N GLU A 53 -13.16 -1.18 -7.96
CA GLU A 53 -12.57 -0.38 -9.04
C GLU A 53 -13.68 0.42 -9.72
N TYR A 54 -13.43 1.70 -9.99
CA TYR A 54 -14.39 2.57 -10.67
C TYR A 54 -13.75 3.30 -11.86
N ALA A 55 -14.57 3.61 -12.84
CA ALA A 55 -14.16 4.39 -14.00
C ALA A 55 -15.29 5.28 -14.49
N THR A 56 -14.99 6.57 -14.66
CA THR A 56 -15.83 7.59 -15.28
C THR A 56 -15.15 8.14 -16.54
N PRO A 57 -15.78 9.00 -17.34
CA PRO A 57 -15.09 9.69 -18.43
C PRO A 57 -13.91 10.56 -17.98
N ALA A 58 -13.94 11.10 -16.76
CA ALA A 58 -12.95 12.04 -16.25
C ALA A 58 -11.89 11.39 -15.34
N GLU A 59 -12.26 10.37 -14.59
CA GLU A 59 -11.38 9.79 -13.59
C GLU A 59 -11.60 8.28 -13.42
N LYS A 60 -10.58 7.60 -12.92
CA LYS A 60 -10.65 6.19 -12.53
C LYS A 60 -9.79 5.97 -11.30
N GLY A 61 -10.21 5.03 -10.49
CA GLY A 61 -9.50 4.67 -9.27
C GLY A 61 -9.95 3.35 -8.72
N TRP A 62 -9.45 3.04 -7.55
CA TRP A 62 -9.83 1.87 -6.79
C TRP A 62 -9.79 2.17 -5.29
N MET A 63 -10.50 1.37 -4.53
CA MET A 63 -10.42 1.37 -3.07
C MET A 63 -10.58 -0.05 -2.54
N MET A 64 -9.91 -0.34 -1.44
CA MET A 64 -10.15 -1.54 -0.66
C MET A 64 -11.27 -1.25 0.32
N LEU A 65 -12.31 -2.03 0.25
CA LEU A 65 -13.42 -1.99 1.21
C LEU A 65 -13.22 -3.08 2.25
N TYR A 66 -13.55 -2.76 3.50
CA TYR A 66 -13.52 -3.70 4.60
C TYR A 66 -14.85 -3.71 5.33
N SER A 67 -15.36 -4.90 5.64
CA SER A 67 -16.57 -5.12 6.43
C SER A 67 -16.48 -6.46 7.17
N GLU A 68 -16.81 -6.47 8.45
CA GLU A 68 -16.77 -7.69 9.28
C GLU A 68 -17.91 -8.65 8.97
N ASP A 69 -19.07 -8.13 8.62
CA ASP A 69 -20.29 -8.88 8.32
C ASP A 69 -20.48 -9.15 6.83
N GLY A 70 -19.66 -8.53 5.97
CA GLY A 70 -19.71 -8.65 4.53
C GLY A 70 -20.74 -7.75 3.86
N HIS A 71 -21.40 -6.85 4.60
CA HIS A 71 -22.20 -5.77 4.06
C HIS A 71 -21.34 -4.54 3.78
N PHE A 72 -21.42 -4.01 2.59
CA PHE A 72 -20.64 -2.86 2.15
C PHE A 72 -21.55 -1.75 1.66
N GLU A 73 -21.45 -0.60 2.28
CA GLU A 73 -22.16 0.61 1.88
C GLU A 73 -21.27 1.83 2.07
N GLY A 74 -21.30 2.75 1.11
CA GLY A 74 -20.50 3.94 1.19
C GLY A 74 -20.52 4.77 -0.09
N ASP A 75 -19.66 5.79 -0.10
CA ASP A 75 -19.58 6.76 -1.18
C ASP A 75 -18.19 6.78 -1.81
N VAL A 76 -18.15 6.85 -3.14
CA VAL A 76 -16.96 7.21 -3.92
C VAL A 76 -17.07 8.68 -4.28
N SER A 77 -16.14 9.51 -3.79
CA SER A 77 -16.05 10.90 -4.23
C SER A 77 -15.51 10.95 -5.66
N LEU A 78 -16.22 11.63 -6.53
CA LEU A 78 -15.91 11.79 -7.95
C LEU A 78 -15.75 13.28 -8.28
N ALA A 79 -14.82 13.92 -7.59
CA ALA A 79 -14.63 15.37 -7.59
C ALA A 79 -14.38 15.99 -8.97
N TYR A 80 -13.93 15.16 -9.94
CA TYR A 80 -13.59 15.62 -11.29
C TYR A 80 -14.62 15.22 -12.35
N SER A 81 -15.69 14.56 -11.94
CA SER A 81 -16.69 13.99 -12.85
C SER A 81 -17.93 14.88 -13.09
N GLY A 82 -17.84 16.19 -12.82
CA GLY A 82 -18.95 17.13 -12.95
C GLY A 82 -19.59 17.20 -14.35
N ALA A 83 -18.88 16.78 -15.41
CA ALA A 83 -19.46 16.62 -16.75
C ALA A 83 -20.50 15.49 -16.82
N GLY A 84 -20.57 14.63 -15.82
CA GLY A 84 -21.41 13.45 -15.81
C GLY A 84 -20.91 12.36 -16.76
N GLY A 85 -21.76 11.37 -16.99
CA GLY A 85 -21.52 10.32 -17.97
C GLY A 85 -21.50 8.91 -17.39
N LYS A 86 -21.29 7.92 -18.26
CA LYS A 86 -21.31 6.51 -17.88
C LYS A 86 -20.19 6.17 -16.88
N THR A 87 -20.59 5.66 -15.75
CA THR A 87 -19.68 5.20 -14.70
C THR A 87 -19.83 3.69 -14.52
N THR A 88 -18.72 3.01 -14.43
CA THR A 88 -18.66 1.56 -14.23
C THR A 88 -17.97 1.26 -12.91
N VAL A 89 -18.53 0.33 -12.15
CA VAL A 89 -17.95 -0.24 -10.93
C VAL A 89 -17.71 -1.73 -11.15
N THR A 90 -16.57 -2.22 -10.75
CA THR A 90 -16.22 -3.64 -10.73
C THR A 90 -15.80 -4.01 -9.31
N LEU A 91 -16.36 -5.09 -8.78
CA LEU A 91 -16.03 -5.64 -7.48
C LEU A 91 -15.22 -6.93 -7.65
N THR A 92 -14.13 -7.04 -6.91
CA THR A 92 -13.27 -8.22 -6.88
C THR A 92 -13.07 -8.68 -5.44
N SER A 93 -13.33 -9.96 -5.16
CA SER A 93 -13.03 -10.54 -3.86
C SER A 93 -11.52 -10.64 -3.67
N ALA A 94 -11.00 -10.06 -2.61
CA ALA A 94 -9.58 -10.23 -2.25
C ALA A 94 -9.27 -11.68 -1.84
N ARG A 95 -10.27 -12.44 -1.36
CA ARG A 95 -10.13 -13.84 -0.98
C ARG A 95 -10.00 -14.78 -2.18
N THR A 96 -10.86 -14.62 -3.20
CA THR A 96 -10.91 -15.54 -4.34
C THR A 96 -10.18 -15.04 -5.57
N THR A 97 -9.80 -13.76 -5.59
CA THR A 97 -9.23 -13.05 -6.75
C THR A 97 -10.15 -12.96 -7.97
N GLY A 98 -11.40 -13.38 -7.80
CA GLY A 98 -12.41 -13.36 -8.85
C GLY A 98 -13.30 -12.12 -8.80
N SER A 99 -13.76 -11.66 -9.96
CA SER A 99 -14.81 -10.65 -10.01
C SER A 99 -16.09 -11.21 -9.39
N ILE A 100 -16.63 -10.51 -8.40
CA ILE A 100 -17.88 -10.87 -7.71
C ILE A 100 -19.05 -10.04 -8.17
N GLY A 101 -18.81 -8.93 -8.85
CA GLY A 101 -19.87 -8.10 -9.39
C GLY A 101 -19.38 -7.02 -10.32
N LYS A 102 -20.28 -6.57 -11.20
CA LYS A 102 -20.06 -5.42 -12.07
C LYS A 102 -21.35 -4.68 -12.30
N ALA A 103 -21.35 -3.38 -12.12
CA ALA A 103 -22.50 -2.52 -12.37
C ALA A 103 -22.11 -1.25 -13.13
N SER A 104 -23.08 -0.61 -13.73
CA SER A 104 -22.89 0.68 -14.38
C SER A 104 -24.08 1.58 -14.11
N THR A 105 -23.81 2.85 -13.93
CA THR A 105 -24.83 3.91 -13.85
C THR A 105 -24.40 5.11 -14.67
N THR A 106 -25.21 6.15 -14.72
CA THR A 106 -24.87 7.39 -15.39
C THR A 106 -24.87 8.50 -14.36
N LEU A 107 -23.73 9.13 -14.14
CA LEU A 107 -23.65 10.33 -13.32
C LEU A 107 -24.40 11.46 -13.99
N PRO A 108 -25.25 12.22 -13.28
CA PRO A 108 -25.81 13.44 -13.79
C PRO A 108 -24.71 14.46 -14.08
N LYS A 109 -24.99 15.37 -14.98
CA LYS A 109 -24.14 16.54 -15.17
C LYS A 109 -24.35 17.49 -13.99
N ALA A 110 -23.27 17.96 -13.38
CA ALA A 110 -23.35 18.90 -12.29
C ALA A 110 -23.95 20.25 -12.73
N ALA A 111 -24.76 20.84 -11.87
CA ALA A 111 -25.45 22.09 -12.18
C ALA A 111 -24.49 23.28 -12.39
N ASP A 112 -23.36 23.25 -11.69
CA ASP A 112 -22.28 24.24 -11.79
C ASP A 112 -21.29 23.95 -12.93
N TYR A 113 -21.38 22.78 -13.58
CA TYR A 113 -20.49 22.41 -14.67
C TYR A 113 -20.72 23.27 -15.91
N GLN A 114 -19.73 24.06 -16.26
CA GLN A 114 -19.70 24.83 -17.50
C GLN A 114 -18.97 24.04 -18.58
N LYS A 115 -19.68 23.74 -19.69
CA LYS A 115 -19.04 23.08 -20.82
C LYS A 115 -17.98 24.01 -21.39
N PRO A 116 -16.74 23.59 -21.43
CA PRO A 116 -15.66 24.40 -21.96
C PRO A 116 -15.88 24.74 -23.44
N THR A 117 -15.82 26.02 -23.79
CA THR A 117 -16.06 26.53 -25.16
C THR A 117 -14.81 27.06 -25.86
N GLY A 118 -13.66 27.04 -25.18
CA GLY A 118 -12.43 27.67 -25.66
C GLY A 118 -11.75 26.99 -26.84
N LYS A 119 -11.27 27.82 -27.78
CA LYS A 119 -10.44 27.38 -28.90
C LYS A 119 -8.98 27.20 -28.49
N SER A 120 -8.26 26.30 -29.19
CA SER A 120 -6.99 25.71 -28.80
C SER A 120 -5.71 26.57 -28.99
N ASN A 121 -5.79 27.87 -29.04
CA ASN A 121 -4.63 28.73 -29.27
C ASN A 121 -3.88 29.18 -28.02
N ALA A 122 -4.25 28.63 -26.86
CA ALA A 122 -3.62 28.95 -25.60
C ALA A 122 -2.11 28.61 -25.60
N LYS A 123 -1.30 29.62 -25.33
CA LYS A 123 0.13 29.46 -25.06
C LYS A 123 0.30 29.41 -23.53
N VAL A 124 0.76 28.32 -23.02
CA VAL A 124 1.05 28.13 -21.58
C VAL A 124 2.45 28.67 -21.28
N THR A 125 2.54 29.58 -20.30
CA THR A 125 3.80 30.09 -19.74
C THR A 125 3.83 29.85 -18.23
N ASP A 126 5.03 29.94 -17.64
CA ASP A 126 5.26 29.94 -16.20
C ASP A 126 4.64 28.73 -15.48
N PHE A 127 4.66 27.56 -16.14
CA PHE A 127 4.13 26.33 -15.55
C PHE A 127 5.05 25.85 -14.44
N VAL A 128 4.58 25.97 -13.20
CA VAL A 128 5.22 25.54 -11.97
C VAL A 128 4.41 24.41 -11.35
N LEU A 129 5.09 23.43 -10.83
CA LEU A 129 4.53 22.32 -10.10
C LEU A 129 5.36 22.11 -8.84
N THR A 130 4.73 22.24 -7.67
CA THR A 130 5.41 22.14 -6.38
C THR A 130 4.78 21.02 -5.55
N GLU A 131 5.60 20.27 -4.83
CA GLU A 131 5.12 19.29 -3.87
C GLU A 131 4.44 19.96 -2.68
N THR A 132 3.32 19.39 -2.22
CA THR A 132 2.64 19.76 -0.98
C THR A 132 2.54 18.51 -0.08
N PRO A 133 2.30 18.67 1.24
CA PRO A 133 2.11 17.51 2.12
C PRO A 133 1.02 16.55 1.64
N GLU A 134 -0.03 17.08 1.01
CA GLU A 134 -1.21 16.31 0.60
C GLU A 134 -1.27 15.98 -0.90
N GLY A 135 -0.26 16.41 -1.69
CA GLY A 135 -0.28 16.19 -3.13
C GLY A 135 0.69 17.08 -3.88
N PHE A 136 0.17 17.98 -4.70
CA PHE A 136 0.96 18.98 -5.40
C PHE A 136 0.14 20.25 -5.71
N HIS A 137 0.85 21.36 -5.75
CA HIS A 137 0.34 22.65 -6.16
C HIS A 137 0.75 22.94 -7.61
N TYR A 138 -0.16 23.48 -8.43
CA TYR A 138 0.15 23.90 -9.78
C TYR A 138 -0.15 25.39 -9.96
N ALA A 139 0.67 26.07 -10.76
CA ALA A 139 0.42 27.41 -11.23
C ALA A 139 0.91 27.57 -12.67
N PHE A 140 0.18 28.29 -13.51
CA PHE A 140 0.57 28.63 -14.87
C PHE A 140 -0.28 29.80 -15.42
N ASN A 141 0.20 30.40 -16.51
CA ASN A 141 -0.56 31.39 -17.25
C ASN A 141 -0.96 30.81 -18.61
N ALA A 142 -2.18 31.12 -19.06
CA ALA A 142 -2.62 30.80 -20.41
C ALA A 142 -3.59 31.88 -20.92
N ALA A 143 -3.18 32.55 -21.99
CA ALA A 143 -4.02 33.60 -22.64
C ALA A 143 -4.90 33.01 -23.74
N GLY A 144 -6.08 33.59 -23.95
CA GLY A 144 -6.96 33.27 -25.06
C GLY A 144 -7.79 31.97 -24.89
N THR A 145 -8.01 31.57 -23.66
CA THR A 145 -8.85 30.42 -23.33
C THR A 145 -9.63 30.67 -22.03
N ASP A 146 -10.87 30.21 -22.00
CA ASP A 146 -11.74 30.29 -20.84
C ASP A 146 -11.47 29.15 -19.82
N TYR A 147 -10.69 28.17 -20.22
CA TYR A 147 -10.30 27.04 -19.38
C TYR A 147 -9.18 26.24 -20.03
N MET A 148 -8.49 25.46 -19.19
CA MET A 148 -7.55 24.40 -19.60
C MET A 148 -7.96 23.06 -18.99
N LEU A 149 -7.46 21.97 -19.56
CA LEU A 149 -7.57 20.66 -18.95
C LEU A 149 -6.27 20.36 -18.22
N LEU A 150 -6.37 20.12 -16.92
CA LEU A 150 -5.29 19.55 -16.12
C LEU A 150 -5.47 18.04 -16.13
N TYR A 151 -4.56 17.35 -16.81
CA TYR A 151 -4.49 15.90 -16.81
C TYR A 151 -3.33 15.50 -15.93
N TRP A 152 -3.58 14.68 -14.94
CA TRP A 152 -2.51 14.16 -14.12
C TRP A 152 -2.67 12.65 -13.90
N ARG A 153 -1.55 12.01 -13.74
CA ARG A 153 -1.49 10.58 -13.44
C ARG A 153 -0.40 10.29 -12.43
N SER A 154 -0.72 9.42 -11.51
CA SER A 154 0.22 8.63 -10.73
C SER A 154 0.19 7.19 -11.23
N LYS A 155 0.86 6.29 -10.53
CA LYS A 155 0.75 4.86 -10.81
C LYS A 155 -0.63 4.29 -10.47
N GLU A 156 -1.36 4.92 -9.54
CA GLU A 156 -2.63 4.44 -8.99
C GLU A 156 -3.84 5.18 -9.52
N GLN A 157 -3.68 6.43 -9.95
CA GLN A 157 -4.77 7.27 -10.42
C GLN A 157 -4.48 7.95 -11.75
N THR A 158 -5.53 8.17 -12.51
CA THR A 158 -5.51 9.02 -13.71
C THR A 158 -6.74 9.92 -13.66
N VAL A 159 -6.51 11.21 -13.69
CA VAL A 159 -7.55 12.23 -13.57
C VAL A 159 -7.44 13.26 -14.68
N THR A 160 -8.56 13.71 -15.19
CA THR A 160 -8.67 14.85 -16.11
C THR A 160 -9.71 15.82 -15.55
N GLN A 161 -9.30 17.02 -15.22
CA GLN A 161 -10.20 18.05 -14.69
C GLN A 161 -10.09 19.36 -15.48
N PRO A 162 -11.18 20.08 -15.68
CA PRO A 162 -11.12 21.46 -16.17
C PRO A 162 -10.60 22.36 -15.04
N VAL A 163 -9.74 23.28 -15.40
CA VAL A 163 -9.27 24.36 -14.53
C VAL A 163 -9.52 25.69 -15.20
N TYR A 164 -9.88 26.70 -14.42
CA TYR A 164 -10.34 27.99 -14.90
C TYR A 164 -9.38 29.09 -14.46
N PRO A 165 -9.17 30.12 -15.30
CA PRO A 165 -8.30 31.23 -14.94
C PRO A 165 -8.98 32.21 -13.99
N ASP A 166 -8.16 33.00 -13.33
CA ASP A 166 -8.60 34.28 -12.78
C ASP A 166 -8.81 35.34 -13.91
N GLU A 167 -9.14 36.53 -13.51
CA GLU A 167 -9.36 37.66 -14.44
C GLU A 167 -8.13 38.05 -15.27
N ASN A 168 -6.93 37.65 -14.87
CA ASN A 168 -5.65 37.92 -15.52
C ASN A 168 -5.17 36.74 -16.40
N GLY A 169 -5.92 35.66 -16.48
CA GLY A 169 -5.52 34.45 -17.21
C GLY A 169 -4.52 33.57 -16.46
N HIS A 170 -4.44 33.71 -15.14
CA HIS A 170 -3.63 32.89 -14.25
C HIS A 170 -4.46 31.73 -13.74
N TYR A 171 -3.83 30.54 -13.70
CA TYR A 171 -4.40 29.28 -13.22
C TYR A 171 -3.60 28.82 -12.04
N GLU A 172 -4.23 28.58 -10.92
CA GLU A 172 -3.57 28.12 -9.69
C GLU A 172 -4.50 27.21 -8.90
N GLY A 173 -3.93 26.18 -8.26
CA GLY A 173 -4.69 25.30 -7.40
C GLY A 173 -3.90 24.14 -6.84
N ASP A 174 -4.54 23.42 -5.94
CA ASP A 174 -3.99 22.26 -5.27
C ASP A 174 -4.66 20.98 -5.76
N ILE A 175 -3.86 19.94 -5.96
CA ILE A 175 -4.31 18.59 -6.20
C ILE A 175 -3.98 17.76 -4.98
N VAL A 176 -5.00 17.33 -4.26
CA VAL A 176 -4.89 16.40 -3.14
C VAL A 176 -4.79 14.98 -3.71
N SER A 177 -3.85 14.22 -3.19
CA SER A 177 -3.69 12.82 -3.51
C SER A 177 -3.40 12.05 -2.23
N GLU A 178 -4.25 11.08 -1.91
CA GLU A 178 -4.14 10.25 -0.71
C GLU A 178 -2.94 9.30 -0.70
N LEU A 179 -2.09 9.36 -1.71
CA LEU A 179 -0.89 8.53 -1.85
C LEU A 179 0.21 9.02 -0.90
N THR A 180 0.14 8.66 0.37
CA THR A 180 0.90 9.29 1.46
C THR A 180 2.28 8.70 1.72
N PHE A 181 2.60 7.47 1.32
CA PHE A 181 3.78 6.77 1.86
C PHE A 181 4.90 6.45 0.87
N ALA A 182 4.79 6.85 -0.38
CA ALA A 182 5.81 6.53 -1.36
C ALA A 182 6.28 7.77 -2.11
N ARG A 183 7.53 7.76 -2.58
CA ARG A 183 7.96 8.65 -3.65
C ARG A 183 7.08 8.40 -4.87
N THR A 184 5.94 9.04 -4.91
CA THR A 184 5.02 8.93 -6.03
C THR A 184 5.36 9.99 -7.04
N GLN A 185 5.67 9.56 -8.25
CA GLN A 185 5.85 10.47 -9.36
C GLN A 185 4.48 10.78 -9.95
N PHE A 186 4.11 12.06 -9.92
CA PHE A 186 2.98 12.59 -10.67
C PHE A 186 3.48 13.17 -11.98
N THR A 187 2.90 12.73 -13.07
CA THR A 187 3.05 13.40 -14.37
C THR A 187 1.82 14.26 -14.60
N VAL A 188 2.02 15.55 -14.72
CA VAL A 188 0.95 16.53 -14.89
C VAL A 188 1.07 17.17 -16.27
N GLN A 189 -0.01 17.12 -17.02
CA GLN A 189 -0.10 17.72 -18.36
C GLN A 189 -1.18 18.79 -18.37
N VAL A 190 -0.82 19.96 -18.81
CA VAL A 190 -1.78 21.03 -19.12
C VAL A 190 -2.17 20.91 -20.59
N LYS A 191 -3.46 20.71 -20.85
CA LYS A 191 -4.00 20.50 -22.21
C LYS A 191 -5.00 21.59 -22.55
N SER A 192 -5.09 21.91 -23.83
CA SER A 192 -6.20 22.75 -24.33
C SER A 192 -7.52 21.98 -24.30
N GLY A 193 -8.62 22.68 -24.43
CA GLY A 193 -9.95 22.09 -24.52
C GLY A 193 -10.15 21.08 -25.67
N SER A 194 -9.27 21.11 -26.68
CA SER A 194 -9.21 20.09 -27.73
C SER A 194 -8.42 18.85 -27.35
N GLY A 195 -7.87 18.79 -26.14
CA GLY A 195 -7.03 17.71 -25.66
C GLY A 195 -5.56 17.77 -26.11
N SER A 196 -5.16 18.80 -26.87
CA SER A 196 -3.76 18.97 -27.28
C SER A 196 -2.89 19.36 -26.10
N MET A 197 -1.80 18.62 -25.87
CA MET A 197 -0.84 18.93 -24.82
C MET A 197 -0.12 20.26 -25.08
N LYS A 198 -0.01 21.09 -24.05
CA LYS A 198 0.68 22.38 -24.10
C LYS A 198 1.96 22.40 -23.27
N LYS A 199 1.90 21.84 -22.07
CA LYS A 199 3.04 21.69 -21.17
C LYS A 199 2.91 20.42 -20.36
N GLU A 200 4.05 19.88 -19.94
CA GLU A 200 4.14 18.76 -19.04
C GLU A 200 5.20 19.05 -17.98
N ALA A 201 4.94 18.64 -16.77
CA ALA A 201 5.92 18.60 -15.68
C ALA A 201 5.74 17.36 -14.83
N THR A 202 6.74 17.06 -14.05
CA THR A 202 6.75 15.94 -13.12
C THR A 202 7.15 16.44 -11.74
N VAL A 203 6.39 16.06 -10.75
CA VAL A 203 6.73 16.25 -9.34
C VAL A 203 6.86 14.90 -8.66
N ARG A 204 7.76 14.82 -7.69
CA ARG A 204 7.95 13.62 -6.88
C ARG A 204 7.67 13.97 -5.43
N LYS A 205 6.76 13.24 -4.83
CA LYS A 205 6.50 13.33 -3.39
C LYS A 205 7.49 12.42 -2.66
N GLY A 206 8.19 13.00 -1.67
CA GLY A 206 9.09 12.27 -0.80
C GLY A 206 8.35 11.47 0.27
N TYR A 207 8.99 10.40 0.76
CA TYR A 207 8.52 9.70 1.95
C TYR A 207 8.91 10.52 3.19
N GLN A 208 7.97 10.65 4.12
CA GLN A 208 8.25 11.21 5.44
C GLN A 208 8.19 10.07 6.46
N THR A 209 9.29 9.84 7.18
CA THR A 209 9.33 8.86 8.26
C THR A 209 8.43 9.31 9.39
N PRO A 210 7.41 8.52 9.78
CA PRO A 210 6.60 8.83 10.95
C PRO A 210 7.45 8.85 12.21
N GLU A 211 7.19 9.81 13.11
CA GLU A 211 7.83 9.83 14.42
C GLU A 211 7.45 8.57 15.20
N ALA A 212 8.44 7.97 15.86
CA ALA A 212 8.21 6.79 16.68
C ALA A 212 7.47 7.16 17.97
N PRO A 213 6.45 6.40 18.38
CA PRO A 213 5.82 6.61 19.68
C PRO A 213 6.78 6.28 20.81
N GLN A 214 6.51 6.83 22.00
CA GLN A 214 7.26 6.46 23.20
C GLN A 214 6.99 4.99 23.55
N ARG A 215 8.06 4.25 23.88
CA ARG A 215 7.97 2.88 24.39
C ARG A 215 7.15 2.86 25.67
N GLN A 216 6.20 1.94 25.75
CA GLN A 216 5.37 1.70 26.93
C GLN A 216 5.90 0.48 27.71
N GLU A 217 5.47 0.29 28.94
CA GLU A 217 5.59 -1.00 29.62
C GLU A 217 4.53 -1.97 29.10
N GLY A 218 4.89 -3.24 28.87
CA GLY A 218 3.97 -4.21 28.31
C GLY A 218 4.55 -5.63 28.31
N ARG A 219 3.85 -6.54 27.67
CA ARG A 219 4.15 -7.99 27.66
C ARG A 219 5.49 -8.35 27.00
N LEU A 220 6.07 -7.43 26.21
CA LEU A 220 7.38 -7.59 25.58
C LEU A 220 8.49 -6.77 26.26
N SER A 221 8.25 -6.26 27.50
CA SER A 221 9.27 -5.53 28.25
C SER A 221 10.50 -6.39 28.48
N GLY A 222 11.67 -5.88 28.10
CA GLY A 222 12.95 -6.59 28.15
C GLY A 222 13.33 -7.39 26.88
N VAL A 223 12.44 -7.46 25.91
CA VAL A 223 12.75 -8.07 24.59
C VAL A 223 13.26 -6.99 23.64
N THR A 224 14.36 -7.30 22.93
CA THR A 224 14.90 -6.43 21.87
C THR A 224 14.66 -7.09 20.51
N VAL A 225 13.94 -6.39 19.64
CA VAL A 225 13.55 -6.86 18.31
C VAL A 225 14.22 -5.99 17.25
N CYS A 226 14.88 -6.62 16.29
CA CYS A 226 15.31 -5.92 15.08
C CYS A 226 14.31 -6.12 13.95
N ILE A 227 13.87 -5.02 13.34
CA ILE A 227 13.03 -5.02 12.15
C ILE A 227 13.90 -4.65 10.95
N ASP A 228 13.99 -5.56 10.00
CA ASP A 228 14.68 -5.36 8.73
C ASP A 228 13.67 -5.17 7.61
N ALA A 229 13.38 -3.91 7.26
CA ALA A 229 12.55 -3.60 6.10
C ALA A 229 13.31 -3.95 4.82
N GLY A 230 12.86 -4.99 4.13
CA GLY A 230 13.51 -5.55 2.94
C GLY A 230 13.76 -4.53 1.85
N HIS A 231 14.85 -4.72 1.10
CA HIS A 231 15.27 -3.84 -0.01
C HIS A 231 15.47 -2.36 0.39
N GLN A 232 15.67 -1.52 -0.59
CA GLN A 232 15.71 -0.05 -0.57
C GLN A 232 15.65 0.48 -2.01
N GLU A 233 15.42 1.78 -2.21
CA GLU A 233 15.20 2.33 -3.55
C GLU A 233 16.42 2.22 -4.46
N ASN A 234 17.60 2.47 -3.93
CA ASN A 234 18.86 2.54 -4.66
C ASN A 234 19.73 1.31 -4.35
N GLY A 235 19.24 0.12 -4.72
CA GLY A 235 19.99 -1.11 -4.50
C GLY A 235 21.33 -1.11 -5.24
N ARG A 236 22.43 -1.27 -4.52
CA ARG A 236 23.71 -1.70 -5.08
C ARG A 236 23.72 -3.22 -5.05
N PHE A 237 24.10 -3.83 -6.16
CA PHE A 237 24.31 -5.28 -6.18
C PHE A 237 25.69 -5.58 -5.60
N VAL A 238 25.70 -6.14 -4.39
CA VAL A 238 26.93 -6.57 -3.72
C VAL A 238 26.91 -8.09 -3.63
N ASN A 239 28.01 -8.72 -4.08
CA ASN A 239 28.18 -10.15 -3.85
C ASN A 239 28.54 -10.37 -2.38
N GLU A 240 27.71 -11.15 -1.69
CA GLU A 240 27.91 -11.51 -0.29
C GLU A 240 28.10 -13.02 -0.17
N PRO A 241 28.99 -13.51 0.71
CA PRO A 241 29.05 -14.93 1.06
C PRO A 241 27.69 -15.40 1.59
N ILE A 242 27.27 -16.62 1.23
CA ILE A 242 25.96 -17.16 1.62
C ILE A 242 25.79 -17.19 3.13
N GLY A 243 26.81 -17.62 3.87
CA GLY A 243 26.76 -17.67 5.34
C GLY A 243 27.98 -18.39 5.92
N PRO A 244 28.24 -18.21 7.23
CA PRO A 244 29.30 -18.91 7.93
C PRO A 244 29.08 -20.44 7.84
N GLY A 245 30.16 -21.17 7.52
CA GLY A 245 30.12 -22.62 7.30
C GLY A 245 29.47 -23.06 5.99
N LEU A 246 28.96 -22.13 5.17
CA LEU A 246 28.35 -22.40 3.87
C LEU A 246 29.27 -22.01 2.72
N THR A 247 29.15 -22.69 1.59
CA THR A 247 29.94 -22.39 0.38
C THR A 247 29.11 -21.59 -0.63
N GLY A 248 29.77 -20.68 -1.34
CA GLY A 248 29.15 -19.85 -2.38
C GLY A 248 28.90 -18.41 -1.97
N SER A 249 28.43 -17.64 -2.94
CA SER A 249 28.04 -16.24 -2.74
C SER A 249 26.79 -15.95 -3.55
N THR A 250 26.06 -14.91 -3.15
CA THR A 250 24.94 -14.41 -3.98
C THR A 250 25.49 -13.69 -5.20
N SER A 251 24.74 -13.69 -6.28
CA SER A 251 25.05 -12.85 -7.46
C SER A 251 24.76 -11.37 -7.23
N GLY A 252 24.31 -10.98 -6.06
CA GLY A 252 23.85 -9.61 -5.76
C GLY A 252 22.63 -9.14 -6.57
N LYS A 253 22.09 -10.01 -7.41
CA LYS A 253 21.00 -9.69 -8.33
C LYS A 253 19.63 -10.11 -7.78
N GLY A 254 19.36 -9.81 -6.51
CA GLY A 254 18.03 -9.98 -5.95
C GLY A 254 17.05 -9.00 -6.60
N GLY A 255 16.08 -9.49 -7.38
CA GLY A 255 15.01 -8.66 -7.90
C GLY A 255 14.07 -8.23 -6.77
N MET A 256 13.62 -6.99 -6.81
CA MET A 256 12.57 -6.47 -5.93
C MET A 256 11.21 -6.73 -6.59
N ALA A 257 10.24 -7.25 -5.83
CA ALA A 257 8.89 -7.41 -6.32
C ALA A 257 8.20 -6.06 -6.57
N GLN A 258 7.25 -6.06 -7.48
CA GLN A 258 6.43 -4.90 -7.78
C GLN A 258 5.01 -5.34 -8.12
N GLY A 259 4.02 -4.64 -7.57
CA GLY A 259 2.61 -4.87 -7.87
C GLY A 259 2.31 -4.65 -9.35
N THR A 260 1.50 -5.52 -9.93
CA THR A 260 1.16 -5.50 -11.36
C THR A 260 0.07 -4.47 -11.68
N LYS A 261 -0.78 -4.16 -10.71
CA LYS A 261 -1.88 -3.19 -10.78
C LYS A 261 -1.54 -1.89 -10.08
N THR A 262 -1.07 -2.00 -8.84
CA THR A 262 -0.73 -0.84 -8.01
C THR A 262 0.63 -0.25 -8.36
N ASN A 263 1.48 -1.00 -9.06
CA ASN A 263 2.89 -0.69 -9.30
C ASN A 263 3.69 -0.41 -8.00
N ARG A 264 3.14 -0.79 -6.84
CA ARG A 264 3.81 -0.56 -5.56
C ARG A 264 5.07 -1.43 -5.47
N ARG A 265 6.19 -0.83 -5.11
CA ARG A 265 7.46 -1.54 -4.95
C ARG A 265 7.51 -2.23 -3.61
N GLU A 266 8.08 -3.41 -3.55
CA GLU A 266 8.29 -4.17 -2.33
C GLU A 266 8.99 -3.37 -1.23
N SER A 267 10.04 -2.63 -1.56
CA SER A 267 10.79 -1.81 -0.58
C SER A 267 9.91 -0.78 0.15
N ILE A 268 8.85 -0.31 -0.49
CA ILE A 268 7.90 0.64 0.08
C ILE A 268 6.96 -0.09 1.03
N VAL A 269 6.32 -1.18 0.56
CA VAL A 269 5.41 -1.97 1.38
C VAL A 269 6.13 -2.51 2.63
N CYS A 270 7.35 -3.02 2.46
CA CYS A 270 8.16 -3.49 3.59
C CYS A 270 8.43 -2.38 4.61
N LEU A 271 8.69 -1.16 4.17
CA LEU A 271 8.94 -0.04 5.09
C LEU A 271 7.66 0.42 5.79
N GLU A 272 6.53 0.49 5.07
CA GLU A 272 5.23 0.85 5.64
C GLU A 272 4.84 -0.11 6.76
N VAL A 273 4.90 -1.41 6.51
CA VAL A 273 4.59 -2.43 7.53
C VAL A 273 5.63 -2.43 8.66
N ALA A 274 6.91 -2.19 8.35
CA ALA A 274 7.97 -2.10 9.36
C ALA A 274 7.74 -0.96 10.35
N MET A 275 7.26 0.21 9.89
CA MET A 275 6.91 1.33 10.76
C MET A 275 5.73 0.98 11.69
N LEU A 276 4.68 0.35 11.15
CA LEU A 276 3.54 -0.10 11.95
C LEU A 276 3.97 -1.17 12.98
N LEU A 277 4.84 -2.10 12.59
CA LEU A 277 5.38 -3.11 13.50
C LEU A 277 6.27 -2.49 14.59
N ARG A 278 7.09 -1.49 14.24
CA ARG A 278 7.87 -0.71 15.22
C ARG A 278 6.95 -0.12 16.29
N ASP A 279 5.91 0.57 15.85
CA ASP A 279 4.97 1.27 16.73
C ASP A 279 4.22 0.27 17.64
N GLU A 280 3.81 -0.87 17.07
CA GLU A 280 3.14 -1.93 17.82
C GLU A 280 4.06 -2.58 18.86
N LEU A 281 5.30 -2.90 18.51
CA LEU A 281 6.28 -3.48 19.43
C LEU A 281 6.65 -2.52 20.55
N LEU A 282 6.82 -1.22 20.25
CA LEU A 282 7.05 -0.18 21.27
C LEU A 282 5.87 -0.07 22.22
N ARG A 283 4.64 -0.14 21.71
CA ARG A 283 3.42 -0.14 22.53
C ARG A 283 3.33 -1.37 23.44
N GLN A 284 3.86 -2.52 23.00
CA GLN A 284 3.93 -3.76 23.78
C GLN A 284 5.16 -3.85 24.70
N GLY A 285 6.02 -2.83 24.73
CA GLY A 285 7.14 -2.72 25.66
C GLY A 285 8.48 -3.21 25.14
N ALA A 286 8.58 -3.66 23.89
CA ALA A 286 9.84 -4.09 23.32
C ALA A 286 10.82 -2.92 23.09
N ASN A 287 12.12 -3.21 23.10
CA ASN A 287 13.11 -2.35 22.49
C ASN A 287 13.16 -2.65 20.99
N VAL A 288 13.17 -1.63 20.15
CA VAL A 288 13.12 -1.82 18.69
C VAL A 288 14.35 -1.22 18.02
N ILE A 289 14.93 -1.98 17.10
CA ILE A 289 16.03 -1.59 16.22
C ILE A 289 15.47 -1.65 14.79
N MET A 290 15.70 -0.58 14.02
CA MET A 290 15.36 -0.54 12.61
C MET A 290 16.65 -0.60 11.77
N THR A 291 16.69 -1.44 10.73
CA THR A 291 17.84 -1.44 9.81
C THR A 291 17.78 -0.26 8.84
N ARG A 292 16.60 0.27 8.59
CA ARG A 292 16.38 1.52 7.86
C ARG A 292 15.01 2.12 8.21
N GLU A 293 14.92 3.42 8.15
CA GLU A 293 13.66 4.18 8.34
C GLU A 293 13.30 5.05 7.13
N ASP A 294 14.03 4.90 6.04
CA ASP A 294 13.80 5.59 4.77
C ASP A 294 14.07 4.68 3.56
N GLN A 295 13.89 5.21 2.35
CA GLN A 295 14.11 4.48 1.10
C GLN A 295 15.53 4.64 0.55
N THR A 296 16.33 5.55 1.09
CA THR A 296 17.63 5.94 0.55
C THR A 296 18.81 5.30 1.29
N THR A 297 18.60 4.92 2.54
CA THR A 297 19.59 4.21 3.35
C THR A 297 19.90 2.86 2.74
N PHE A 298 21.18 2.63 2.46
CA PHE A 298 21.67 1.38 1.87
C PHE A 298 22.45 0.57 2.90
N HIS A 299 22.03 -0.67 3.09
CA HIS A 299 22.77 -1.70 3.83
C HIS A 299 22.75 -3.01 3.07
N THR A 300 23.89 -3.70 3.04
CA THR A 300 23.97 -5.10 2.58
C THR A 300 23.26 -6.02 3.58
N ASN A 301 23.04 -7.29 3.21
CA ASN A 301 22.41 -8.25 4.13
C ASN A 301 23.26 -8.48 5.39
N ILE A 302 24.58 -8.51 5.24
CA ILE A 302 25.50 -8.69 6.37
C ILE A 302 25.46 -7.47 7.30
N GLU A 303 25.56 -6.25 6.76
CA GLU A 303 25.46 -5.02 7.55
C GLU A 303 24.15 -4.91 8.34
N ARG A 304 23.04 -5.38 7.77
CA ARG A 304 21.73 -5.45 8.48
C ARG A 304 21.79 -6.39 9.68
N CYS A 305 22.50 -7.52 9.56
CA CYS A 305 22.71 -8.44 10.69
C CYS A 305 23.64 -7.82 11.74
N GLU A 306 24.68 -7.08 11.33
CA GLU A 306 25.60 -6.40 12.24
C GLU A 306 24.88 -5.28 13.02
N ILE A 307 23.96 -4.54 12.40
CA ILE A 307 23.10 -3.56 13.09
C ILE A 307 22.26 -4.26 14.17
N ALA A 308 21.63 -5.39 13.84
CA ALA A 308 20.85 -6.15 14.80
C ALA A 308 21.69 -6.69 15.97
N GLU A 309 22.89 -7.20 15.69
CA GLU A 309 23.82 -7.71 16.69
C GLU A 309 24.31 -6.58 17.61
N ALA A 310 24.75 -5.46 17.04
CA ALA A 310 25.23 -4.30 17.78
C ALA A 310 24.17 -3.70 18.72
N GLY A 311 22.89 -3.77 18.32
CA GLY A 311 21.76 -3.34 19.14
C GLY A 311 21.29 -4.39 20.16
N GLY A 312 21.91 -5.57 20.22
CA GLY A 312 21.55 -6.63 21.16
C GLY A 312 20.21 -7.32 20.86
N ALA A 313 19.81 -7.38 19.61
CA ALA A 313 18.56 -8.04 19.23
C ALA A 313 18.52 -9.53 19.63
N GLN A 314 17.43 -9.95 20.23
CA GLN A 314 17.15 -11.36 20.52
C GLN A 314 16.48 -12.06 19.33
N ILE A 315 15.72 -11.27 18.55
CA ILE A 315 15.07 -11.72 17.33
C ILE A 315 15.15 -10.63 16.24
N MET A 316 15.33 -11.07 15.00
CA MET A 316 15.31 -10.22 13.80
C MET A 316 14.20 -10.70 12.87
N LEU A 317 13.29 -9.80 12.51
CA LEU A 317 12.27 -10.02 11.49
C LEU A 317 12.64 -9.26 10.22
N ARG A 318 12.81 -10.00 9.13
CA ARG A 318 13.14 -9.47 7.80
C ARG A 318 11.89 -9.47 6.94
N LEU A 319 11.34 -8.30 6.68
CA LEU A 319 10.05 -8.14 6.00
C LEU A 319 10.25 -8.07 4.49
N HIS A 320 9.55 -8.92 3.77
CA HIS A 320 9.57 -9.03 2.32
C HIS A 320 8.18 -9.26 1.73
N CYS A 321 8.05 -9.07 0.42
CA CYS A 321 6.86 -9.44 -0.35
C CYS A 321 7.28 -10.32 -1.52
N ASN A 322 6.69 -11.48 -1.61
CA ASN A 322 7.02 -12.50 -2.58
C ASN A 322 6.65 -12.10 -4.02
N ASN A 323 7.28 -12.77 -4.98
CA ASN A 323 6.99 -12.65 -6.39
C ASN A 323 6.96 -14.01 -7.07
N SER A 324 6.10 -14.18 -8.08
CA SER A 324 6.04 -15.39 -8.88
C SER A 324 5.51 -15.09 -10.29
N SER A 325 6.04 -15.78 -11.29
CA SER A 325 5.45 -15.80 -12.64
C SER A 325 4.07 -16.47 -12.67
N ASN A 326 3.76 -17.32 -11.68
CA ASN A 326 2.42 -17.82 -11.46
C ASN A 326 1.66 -16.85 -10.54
N HIS A 327 0.88 -15.96 -11.13
CA HIS A 327 0.10 -14.93 -10.45
C HIS A 327 -1.03 -15.47 -9.56
N SER A 328 -1.33 -16.78 -9.58
CA SER A 328 -2.28 -17.40 -8.65
C SER A 328 -1.65 -17.79 -7.31
N LYS A 329 -0.30 -17.78 -7.20
CA LYS A 329 0.36 -17.99 -5.90
C LYS A 329 0.05 -16.85 -4.95
N ARG A 330 -0.16 -17.21 -3.68
CA ARG A 330 -0.58 -16.31 -2.62
C ARG A 330 -0.23 -16.86 -1.24
N GLY A 331 -0.25 -16.01 -0.22
CA GLY A 331 -0.14 -16.38 1.18
C GLY A 331 1.19 -15.99 1.83
N ILE A 332 1.16 -15.97 3.15
CA ILE A 332 2.29 -15.64 4.01
C ILE A 332 3.25 -16.82 4.08
N GLN A 333 4.55 -16.56 3.99
CA GLN A 333 5.58 -17.59 4.16
C GLN A 333 6.63 -17.10 5.16
N VAL A 334 7.12 -17.98 6.00
CA VAL A 334 8.18 -17.70 6.98
C VAL A 334 9.38 -18.58 6.68
N TYR A 335 10.54 -17.96 6.54
CA TYR A 335 11.79 -18.63 6.22
C TYR A 335 12.78 -18.44 7.35
N GLY A 336 13.29 -19.57 7.90
CA GLY A 336 14.43 -19.60 8.81
C GLY A 336 15.69 -20.13 8.14
N PRO A 337 16.89 -19.95 8.74
CA PRO A 337 18.13 -20.58 8.31
C PRO A 337 18.12 -22.07 8.61
N LEU A 338 19.04 -22.84 8.00
CA LEU A 338 19.11 -24.29 8.21
C LEU A 338 20.50 -24.77 8.65
N ASN A 339 21.54 -24.47 7.87
CA ASN A 339 22.86 -25.10 8.05
C ASN A 339 23.98 -24.11 8.41
N SER A 340 23.72 -22.80 8.43
CA SER A 340 24.70 -21.81 8.83
C SER A 340 25.23 -22.08 10.25
N ASP A 341 26.52 -21.89 10.46
CA ASP A 341 27.13 -22.08 11.78
C ASP A 341 26.55 -21.10 12.83
N TYR A 342 26.22 -19.87 12.42
CA TYR A 342 25.55 -18.91 13.32
C TYR A 342 24.14 -19.38 13.68
N ALA A 343 23.38 -19.87 12.71
CA ALA A 343 22.04 -20.38 12.97
C ALA A 343 22.06 -21.56 13.97
N LYS A 344 22.99 -22.52 13.76
CA LYS A 344 23.15 -23.68 14.66
C LYS A 344 23.58 -23.29 16.08
N ALA A 345 24.31 -22.18 16.21
CA ALA A 345 24.66 -21.63 17.51
C ALA A 345 23.49 -21.00 18.27
N VAL A 346 22.49 -20.50 17.53
CA VAL A 346 21.27 -19.89 18.11
C VAL A 346 20.25 -20.94 18.51
N ALA A 347 19.95 -21.90 17.63
CA ALA A 347 18.97 -22.95 17.86
C ALA A 347 19.11 -24.11 16.84
N ASP A 348 18.56 -25.27 17.16
CA ASP A 348 18.40 -26.34 16.18
C ASP A 348 17.27 -26.11 15.18
N ALA A 349 17.21 -26.93 14.15
CA ALA A 349 16.24 -26.81 13.08
C ALA A 349 14.79 -27.03 13.57
N ASP A 350 14.55 -27.84 14.55
CA ASP A 350 13.20 -28.09 15.06
C ASP A 350 12.69 -26.89 15.86
N THR A 351 13.55 -26.27 16.66
CA THR A 351 13.27 -25.00 17.34
C THR A 351 12.96 -23.91 16.34
N TYR A 352 13.75 -23.77 15.26
CA TYR A 352 13.43 -22.78 14.21
C TYR A 352 12.07 -23.05 13.54
N ARG A 353 11.72 -24.32 13.28
CA ARG A 353 10.39 -24.65 12.73
C ARG A 353 9.27 -24.30 13.70
N GLU A 354 9.43 -24.66 14.97
CA GLU A 354 8.43 -24.34 15.99
C GLU A 354 8.23 -22.84 16.15
N MET A 355 9.30 -22.08 16.30
CA MET A 355 9.22 -20.62 16.46
C MET A 355 8.66 -19.94 15.19
N GLY A 356 9.09 -20.39 14.02
CA GLY A 356 8.53 -19.91 12.75
C GLY A 356 7.04 -20.23 12.60
N GLN A 357 6.59 -21.38 13.11
CA GLN A 357 5.17 -21.76 13.10
C GLN A 357 4.35 -20.87 14.03
N LYS A 358 4.85 -20.55 15.23
CA LYS A 358 4.19 -19.61 16.15
C LYS A 358 4.01 -18.22 15.49
N LEU A 359 5.06 -17.71 14.83
CA LEU A 359 4.99 -16.45 14.09
C LEU A 359 3.93 -16.51 12.99
N LEU A 360 3.95 -17.56 12.18
CA LEU A 360 3.00 -17.73 11.08
C LEU A 360 1.55 -17.84 11.57
N ASP A 361 1.31 -18.62 12.62
CA ASP A 361 -0.04 -18.84 13.16
C ASP A 361 -0.62 -17.58 13.79
N ALA A 362 0.19 -16.81 14.51
CA ALA A 362 -0.21 -15.51 15.04
C ALA A 362 -0.60 -14.53 13.91
N MET A 363 0.22 -14.44 12.87
CA MET A 363 -0.09 -13.62 11.68
C MET A 363 -1.38 -14.08 11.01
N LYS A 364 -1.57 -15.38 10.78
CA LYS A 364 -2.79 -15.93 10.17
C LYS A 364 -4.03 -15.68 11.01
N THR A 365 -3.91 -15.78 12.31
CA THR A 365 -5.02 -15.48 13.23
C THR A 365 -5.43 -14.03 13.13
N ARG A 366 -4.47 -13.11 13.05
CA ARG A 366 -4.75 -11.67 13.00
C ARG A 366 -5.34 -11.23 11.68
N VAL A 367 -4.81 -11.69 10.55
CA VAL A 367 -5.35 -11.33 9.23
C VAL A 367 -6.71 -11.97 8.93
N GLY A 368 -7.17 -12.91 9.76
CA GLY A 368 -8.54 -13.47 9.73
C GLY A 368 -8.93 -14.17 8.42
N MET A 369 -8.08 -14.05 7.41
CA MET A 369 -8.35 -14.60 6.09
C MET A 369 -7.80 -16.02 6.02
N THR A 370 -8.70 -16.99 5.97
CA THR A 370 -8.38 -18.27 5.38
C THR A 370 -8.14 -17.99 3.89
N LEU A 371 -6.93 -17.56 3.56
CA LEU A 371 -6.53 -17.45 2.16
C LEU A 371 -6.60 -18.86 1.60
N ALA A 372 -7.74 -19.19 0.99
CA ALA A 372 -7.97 -20.50 0.40
C ALA A 372 -6.81 -20.77 -0.56
N ASN A 373 -6.11 -21.87 -0.36
CA ASN A 373 -4.90 -22.30 -1.07
C ASN A 373 -3.58 -21.61 -0.68
N SER A 374 -3.54 -20.75 0.34
CA SER A 374 -2.25 -20.41 0.91
C SER A 374 -1.87 -21.51 1.90
N THR A 375 -1.01 -22.38 1.50
CA THR A 375 -0.20 -23.11 2.45
C THR A 375 0.73 -22.08 3.09
N GLY A 376 0.27 -21.36 4.11
CA GLY A 376 1.16 -20.66 5.01
C GLY A 376 2.23 -21.68 5.38
N MET A 377 3.49 -21.36 5.15
CA MET A 377 4.53 -22.36 5.19
C MET A 377 5.74 -21.82 5.91
N VAL A 378 6.19 -22.58 6.88
CA VAL A 378 7.52 -22.40 7.45
C VAL A 378 8.50 -23.26 6.67
N ARG A 379 9.56 -22.64 6.17
CA ARG A 379 10.65 -23.33 5.47
C ARG A 379 11.99 -22.95 6.07
N LEU A 380 12.84 -23.93 6.25
CA LEU A 380 14.25 -23.71 6.58
C LEU A 380 15.08 -23.96 5.34
N ASN A 381 15.94 -23.03 5.00
CA ASN A 381 16.90 -23.17 3.89
C ASN A 381 18.07 -22.19 4.05
N ASP A 382 19.09 -22.37 3.23
CA ASP A 382 20.30 -21.55 3.24
C ASP A 382 20.34 -20.52 2.10
N ASN A 383 19.20 -20.19 1.49
CA ASN A 383 19.15 -19.30 0.34
C ASN A 383 19.23 -17.80 0.71
N TYR A 384 18.99 -17.46 1.97
CA TYR A 384 18.88 -16.09 2.41
C TYR A 384 20.09 -15.68 3.26
N VAL A 385 20.96 -14.84 2.66
CA VAL A 385 22.21 -14.37 3.29
C VAL A 385 21.95 -13.81 4.69
N GLY A 386 21.01 -12.88 4.83
CA GLY A 386 20.73 -12.25 6.12
C GLY A 386 20.23 -13.24 7.17
N ASN A 387 19.47 -14.30 6.80
CA ASN A 387 19.11 -15.34 7.76
C ASN A 387 20.32 -16.12 8.23
N ASN A 388 21.26 -16.39 7.32
CA ASN A 388 22.46 -17.19 7.59
C ASN A 388 23.53 -16.44 8.39
N TRP A 389 23.57 -15.12 8.27
CA TRP A 389 24.53 -14.25 8.95
C TRP A 389 24.02 -13.75 10.31
N ALA A 390 22.74 -13.92 10.62
CA ALA A 390 22.17 -13.49 11.88
C ALA A 390 22.70 -14.32 13.06
N LYS A 391 23.16 -13.66 14.11
CA LYS A 391 23.61 -14.27 15.37
C LYS A 391 22.53 -14.28 16.45
N MET A 392 21.30 -14.02 16.06
CA MET A 392 20.09 -14.09 16.87
C MET A 392 19.01 -14.89 16.14
N MET A 393 17.89 -15.19 16.80
CA MET A 393 16.75 -15.80 16.13
C MET A 393 16.33 -14.91 14.94
N CYS A 394 16.29 -15.48 13.74
CA CYS A 394 16.04 -14.68 12.53
C CYS A 394 15.04 -15.37 11.61
N PHE A 395 14.03 -14.60 11.16
CA PHE A 395 13.05 -15.04 10.19
C PHE A 395 12.88 -14.01 9.09
N LEU A 396 12.91 -14.47 7.84
CA LEU A 396 12.42 -13.70 6.71
C LEU A 396 10.93 -13.99 6.53
N VAL A 397 10.13 -12.97 6.53
CA VAL A 397 8.67 -13.01 6.42
C VAL A 397 8.26 -12.46 5.06
N GLU A 398 7.78 -13.36 4.20
CA GLU A 398 7.09 -12.99 2.96
C GLU A 398 5.62 -12.73 3.30
N MET A 399 5.23 -11.49 3.37
CA MET A 399 3.91 -11.04 3.86
C MET A 399 2.76 -11.35 2.90
N GLY A 400 3.07 -11.72 1.66
CA GLY A 400 2.16 -12.05 0.57
C GLY A 400 2.85 -11.85 -0.77
N TYR A 401 2.15 -12.08 -1.88
CA TYR A 401 2.69 -11.96 -3.24
C TYR A 401 2.25 -10.66 -3.90
N LEU A 402 3.17 -9.73 -4.14
CA LEU A 402 2.90 -8.54 -4.95
C LEU A 402 2.59 -8.85 -6.42
N SER A 403 2.95 -10.05 -6.88
CA SER A 403 2.56 -10.55 -8.20
C SER A 403 1.13 -11.11 -8.26
N ASN A 404 0.46 -11.30 -7.13
CA ASN A 404 -0.93 -11.74 -7.09
C ASN A 404 -1.87 -10.51 -7.12
N PRO A 405 -2.79 -10.41 -8.09
CA PRO A 405 -3.61 -9.21 -8.27
C PRO A 405 -4.48 -8.82 -7.08
N ALA A 406 -4.87 -9.76 -6.21
CA ALA A 406 -5.64 -9.44 -5.01
C ALA A 406 -4.74 -9.15 -3.81
N GLU A 407 -3.67 -9.93 -3.61
CA GLU A 407 -2.76 -9.68 -2.49
C GLU A 407 -2.00 -8.36 -2.62
N GLU A 408 -1.67 -7.91 -3.84
CA GLU A 408 -1.03 -6.61 -4.01
C GLU A 408 -1.92 -5.46 -3.50
N TYR A 409 -3.24 -5.54 -3.68
CA TYR A 409 -4.16 -4.56 -3.12
C TYR A 409 -4.24 -4.63 -1.59
N LEU A 410 -4.28 -5.84 -1.02
CA LEU A 410 -4.23 -6.03 0.44
C LEU A 410 -2.94 -5.46 1.04
N LEU A 411 -1.80 -5.80 0.44
CA LEU A 411 -0.48 -5.39 0.90
C LEU A 411 -0.25 -3.87 0.90
N VAL A 412 -1.03 -3.11 0.12
CA VAL A 412 -0.98 -1.64 0.10
C VAL A 412 -2.13 -1.00 0.88
N THR A 413 -2.97 -1.78 1.55
CA THR A 413 -4.13 -1.29 2.31
C THR A 413 -3.75 -1.08 3.78
N PRO A 414 -3.91 0.13 4.33
CA PRO A 414 -3.44 0.45 5.68
C PRO A 414 -3.97 -0.48 6.78
N VAL A 415 -5.27 -0.83 6.75
CA VAL A 415 -5.85 -1.73 7.76
C VAL A 415 -5.25 -3.13 7.69
N TYR A 416 -4.98 -3.66 6.50
CA TYR A 416 -4.34 -4.96 6.34
C TYR A 416 -2.85 -4.94 6.75
N GLN A 417 -2.14 -3.86 6.42
CA GLN A 417 -0.76 -3.64 6.89
C GLN A 417 -0.68 -3.57 8.42
N GLN A 418 -1.66 -2.92 9.06
CA GLN A 418 -1.77 -2.89 10.52
C GLN A 418 -1.97 -4.30 11.09
N TRP A 419 -2.83 -5.13 10.49
CA TRP A 419 -3.02 -6.50 10.93
C TRP A 419 -1.80 -7.38 10.75
N LEU A 420 -1.04 -7.20 9.67
CA LEU A 420 0.25 -7.88 9.49
C LEU A 420 1.23 -7.50 10.60
N ALA A 421 1.33 -6.21 10.93
CA ALA A 421 2.19 -5.71 12.00
C ALA A 421 1.78 -6.27 13.37
N GLU A 422 0.50 -6.21 13.70
CA GLU A 422 -0.05 -6.76 14.95
C GLU A 422 0.18 -8.28 15.04
N GLY A 423 -0.06 -9.02 13.95
CA GLY A 423 0.17 -10.46 13.90
C GLY A 423 1.65 -10.84 14.08
N MET A 424 2.57 -10.04 13.52
CA MET A 424 4.01 -10.24 13.75
C MET A 424 4.40 -9.93 15.20
N ALA A 425 3.85 -8.87 15.80
CA ALA A 425 4.11 -8.55 17.20
C ALA A 425 3.56 -9.63 18.16
N ASP A 426 2.36 -10.15 17.88
CA ASP A 426 1.80 -11.29 18.62
C ASP A 426 2.70 -12.54 18.48
N GLY A 427 3.19 -12.81 17.27
CA GLY A 427 4.13 -13.92 17.02
C GLY A 427 5.47 -13.75 17.73
N VAL A 428 5.99 -12.55 17.82
CA VAL A 428 7.20 -12.24 18.63
C VAL A 428 6.93 -12.53 20.11
N TYR A 429 5.75 -12.18 20.62
CA TYR A 429 5.37 -12.50 22.00
C TYR A 429 5.32 -14.02 22.25
N GLU A 430 4.69 -14.77 21.36
CA GLU A 430 4.63 -16.24 21.47
C GLU A 430 6.03 -16.88 21.43
N ILE A 431 6.92 -16.36 20.61
CA ILE A 431 8.32 -16.77 20.57
C ILE A 431 9.03 -16.39 21.87
N ALA A 432 8.84 -15.18 22.35
CA ALA A 432 9.48 -14.68 23.56
C ALA A 432 9.09 -15.54 24.80
N VAL A 433 7.82 -15.92 24.92
CA VAL A 433 7.35 -16.85 25.95
C VAL A 433 8.00 -18.22 25.78
N ALA A 434 7.99 -18.81 24.59
CA ALA A 434 8.55 -20.11 24.32
C ALA A 434 10.06 -20.17 24.53
N ARG A 435 10.77 -19.06 24.31
CA ARG A 435 12.21 -18.92 24.55
C ARG A 435 12.54 -18.52 25.99
N GLY A 436 11.55 -18.27 26.85
CA GLY A 436 11.75 -17.85 28.23
C GLY A 436 12.29 -16.41 28.38
N TRP A 437 12.12 -15.55 27.36
CA TRP A 437 12.53 -14.15 27.43
C TRP A 437 11.55 -13.31 28.25
N VAL A 438 10.29 -13.71 28.28
CA VAL A 438 9.22 -13.13 29.10
C VAL A 438 8.36 -14.24 29.71
N GLN A 439 7.62 -13.89 30.76
CA GLN A 439 6.60 -14.78 31.34
C GLN A 439 5.30 -14.70 30.53
N ALA A 440 4.59 -15.81 30.40
CA ALA A 440 3.24 -15.79 29.84
C ALA A 440 2.30 -14.96 30.72
N GLN A 441 1.55 -14.07 30.10
CA GLN A 441 0.54 -13.24 30.76
C GLN A 441 -0.87 -13.74 30.45
#